data_a2c3c816351ed521cb141617e792b150
#
_entry.id   a2c3c816351ed521cb141617e792b150
#
_cell.length_a   1.000
_cell.length_b   1.000
_cell.length_c   1.000
_cell.angle_alpha   90.00
_cell.angle_beta   90.00
_cell.angle_gamma   90.00
#
_symmetry.space_group_name_H-M   'P 1'
#
loop_
_entity.id
_entity.type
_entity.pdbx_description
1 polymer ?
#
loop_
_entity_poly.entity_id
_entity_poly.type
_entity_poly.pdbx_seq_one_letter_code
_entity_poly.pdbx_strand_id
1 'polypeptide(L)'
;MSKFLCAFVPLWFVVVCLTGIAQAQIHFQDITAQAGIHFTHNNGAFGKKWLPETMGPGCAFIDYDNDGYPDILLVNGTDFPGHPHGGATTPKLYHNNHDGTFTDVTRRAGLAIPMFGFGVAVGDYDNDGFDDLFITALGQSHMFHNNGNGTFTDVTKALGMWGPSDFSTSAAWVDYDRDGRLDLVIANYVQWSEQGDLYCTVDGAHKSYCTPESYKGTSVRLWHNLGNGKFEDTTQKAGLGDPTSKSLGIAILDYNDDGWPDIVIANDTQPNKLYLNKKNGTFEERGVAAGIGFSEDGVARAGMGADAADYDRSGHPSLIISNFANQMVSLYHNEGNGLFVDEAPQSEVGRATLVTLGFGCFFFDYDNDGWPDIFVADGHIEDQIEHVQKRVSYAEPPHLFRNLSGGKFSEVTAQMGKTFSAPKVARSAAYGNIDNDGFPDILLTTNGGPAYLFRNEGGTNQSVRMK
;
A
#
# COMPACT_ATOMS: atom_id res chain seq x y z
N MET A 1 78.54 -11.16 49.73
CA MET A 1 78.25 -9.90 49.08
C MET A 1 77.56 -10.18 47.75
N SER A 2 76.23 -10.19 47.70
CA SER A 2 75.45 -10.46 46.50
C SER A 2 74.69 -9.22 46.21
N LYS A 3 74.92 -8.64 45.00
CA LYS A 3 74.16 -7.46 44.49
C LYS A 3 72.99 -7.93 43.73
N PHE A 4 71.76 -7.59 44.21
CA PHE A 4 70.53 -7.70 43.43
C PHE A 4 70.37 -6.49 42.51
N LEU A 5 70.29 -6.74 41.20
CA LEU A 5 69.92 -5.74 40.22
C LEU A 5 68.36 -5.82 40.03
N CYS A 6 67.70 -4.76 40.40
CA CYS A 6 66.25 -4.57 40.04
C CYS A 6 66.14 -4.01 38.61
N ALA A 7 65.57 -4.77 37.70
CA ALA A 7 65.28 -4.30 36.38
C ALA A 7 63.84 -3.68 36.42
N PHE A 8 63.70 -2.38 36.12
CA PHE A 8 62.50 -1.69 35.89
C PHE A 8 62.06 -1.96 34.44
N VAL A 9 60.89 -2.59 34.23
CA VAL A 9 60.22 -2.69 32.93
C VAL A 9 59.16 -1.59 32.89
N PRO A 10 59.17 -0.64 31.92
CA PRO A 10 58.13 0.36 31.76
C PRO A 10 56.92 -0.28 31.13
N LEU A 11 55.81 -0.25 31.82
CA LEU A 11 54.51 -0.64 31.32
C LEU A 11 54.00 0.48 30.39
N TRP A 12 54.03 0.27 29.06
CA TRP A 12 53.40 1.13 28.10
C TRP A 12 51.88 0.81 28.08
N PHE A 13 51.06 1.70 28.62
CA PHE A 13 49.62 1.68 28.41
C PHE A 13 49.33 2.12 26.97
N VAL A 14 48.98 1.18 26.11
CA VAL A 14 48.36 1.50 24.80
C VAL A 14 46.91 1.85 25.06
N VAL A 15 46.62 3.14 25.10
CA VAL A 15 45.22 3.62 25.06
C VAL A 15 44.72 3.44 23.62
N VAL A 16 44.02 2.35 23.36
CA VAL A 16 43.26 2.17 22.12
C VAL A 16 42.00 3.08 22.25
N CYS A 17 42.07 4.28 21.68
CA CYS A 17 40.89 5.07 21.41
C CYS A 17 40.06 4.29 20.38
N LEU A 18 39.07 3.54 20.85
CA LEU A 18 37.93 3.09 20.02
C LEU A 18 37.13 4.36 19.68
N THR A 19 37.51 5.04 18.59
CA THR A 19 36.58 5.94 17.91
C THR A 19 35.53 5.03 17.31
N GLY A 20 34.42 4.82 18.05
CA GLY A 20 33.21 4.29 17.47
C GLY A 20 32.84 5.25 16.33
N ILE A 21 32.93 4.79 15.10
CA ILE A 21 32.28 5.46 13.97
C ILE A 21 30.82 5.42 14.35
N ALA A 22 30.26 6.56 14.78
CA ALA A 22 28.81 6.69 14.92
C ALA A 22 28.28 6.45 13.51
N GLN A 23 27.74 5.27 13.26
CA GLN A 23 27.00 4.98 12.04
C GLN A 23 25.86 6.01 11.99
N ALA A 24 25.77 6.79 10.92
CA ALA A 24 24.69 7.74 10.76
C ALA A 24 23.39 6.95 10.88
N GLN A 25 22.60 7.27 11.90
CA GLN A 25 21.33 6.60 12.11
C GLN A 25 20.36 7.12 11.07
N ILE A 26 19.84 6.23 10.22
CA ILE A 26 18.81 6.56 9.23
C ILE A 26 17.60 7.09 9.98
N HIS A 27 17.01 8.16 9.47
CA HIS A 27 15.76 8.71 9.96
C HIS A 27 14.98 9.36 8.81
N PHE A 28 13.67 9.48 8.97
CA PHE A 28 12.79 10.11 8.02
C PHE A 28 12.43 11.52 8.48
N GLN A 29 12.65 12.50 7.61
CA GLN A 29 12.25 13.89 7.84
C GLN A 29 10.92 14.16 7.12
N ASP A 30 9.94 14.72 7.83
CA ASP A 30 8.73 15.26 7.23
C ASP A 30 9.06 16.56 6.51
N ILE A 31 9.04 16.53 5.18
CA ILE A 31 9.31 17.68 4.32
C ILE A 31 8.04 18.22 3.63
N THR A 32 6.86 17.70 3.95
CA THR A 32 5.60 18.02 3.28
C THR A 32 5.38 19.52 3.06
N ALA A 33 5.50 20.30 4.12
CA ALA A 33 5.29 21.75 4.03
C ALA A 33 6.41 22.48 3.26
N GLN A 34 7.67 22.04 3.44
CA GLN A 34 8.83 22.59 2.72
C GLN A 34 8.75 22.28 1.23
N ALA A 35 8.28 21.09 0.90
CA ALA A 35 8.08 20.61 -0.46
C ALA A 35 6.90 21.31 -1.18
N GLY A 36 6.12 22.15 -0.49
CA GLY A 36 4.98 22.84 -1.10
C GLY A 36 3.76 21.96 -1.34
N ILE A 37 3.66 20.80 -0.66
CA ILE A 37 2.53 19.90 -0.80
C ILE A 37 1.38 20.38 0.10
N HIS A 38 0.26 20.75 -0.52
CA HIS A 38 -0.96 21.21 0.13
C HIS A 38 -2.11 20.30 -0.24
N PHE A 39 -2.32 19.28 0.56
CA PHE A 39 -3.36 18.27 0.36
C PHE A 39 -4.13 18.04 1.65
N THR A 40 -5.44 17.95 1.52
CA THR A 40 -6.33 17.46 2.58
C THR A 40 -7.34 16.52 1.94
N HIS A 41 -7.45 15.32 2.46
CA HIS A 41 -8.42 14.35 2.00
C HIS A 41 -9.84 14.81 2.36
N ASN A 42 -10.73 14.85 1.38
CA ASN A 42 -12.17 14.96 1.60
C ASN A 42 -12.78 13.55 1.58
N ASN A 43 -13.04 12.99 2.74
CA ASN A 43 -13.67 11.67 2.84
C ASN A 43 -15.21 11.71 2.73
N GLY A 44 -15.79 12.86 2.40
CA GLY A 44 -17.23 13.05 2.29
C GLY A 44 -18.00 13.04 3.62
N ALA A 45 -17.33 12.94 4.78
CA ALA A 45 -17.97 12.80 6.07
C ALA A 45 -18.84 14.02 6.43
N PHE A 46 -20.09 13.77 6.76
CA PHE A 46 -21.07 14.79 7.14
C PHE A 46 -21.93 14.38 8.36
N GLY A 47 -21.40 13.44 9.18
CA GLY A 47 -22.00 12.99 10.43
C GLY A 47 -22.92 11.79 10.33
N LYS A 48 -23.05 11.16 9.14
CA LYS A 48 -23.85 9.95 8.94
C LYS A 48 -23.07 8.66 9.17
N LYS A 49 -21.74 8.71 9.21
CA LYS A 49 -20.87 7.54 9.33
C LYS A 49 -21.19 6.47 8.28
N TRP A 50 -21.07 6.86 7.02
CA TRP A 50 -21.21 5.97 5.87
C TRP A 50 -19.92 5.21 5.61
N LEU A 51 -20.03 3.93 5.25
CA LEU A 51 -18.87 3.07 5.07
C LEU A 51 -17.77 3.66 4.15
N PRO A 52 -18.06 4.30 3.00
CA PRO A 52 -17.01 4.86 2.15
C PRO A 52 -16.16 5.96 2.82
N GLU A 53 -16.68 6.65 3.84
CA GLU A 53 -15.95 7.66 4.60
C GLU A 53 -14.69 7.11 5.29
N THR A 54 -14.61 5.78 5.48
CA THR A 54 -13.52 5.11 6.23
C THR A 54 -12.33 4.71 5.37
N MET A 55 -12.51 4.63 4.03
CA MET A 55 -11.54 3.99 3.15
C MET A 55 -10.31 4.84 2.87
N GLY A 56 -10.46 6.13 2.72
CA GLY A 56 -9.37 7.08 2.57
C GLY A 56 -8.67 7.06 1.21
N PRO A 57 -7.70 7.96 1.01
CA PRO A 57 -7.12 8.24 -0.29
C PRO A 57 -5.92 7.36 -0.59
N GLY A 58 -5.79 6.93 -1.85
CA GLY A 58 -4.59 6.33 -2.41
C GLY A 58 -3.50 7.37 -2.72
N CYS A 59 -2.29 6.90 -2.95
CA CYS A 59 -1.18 7.71 -3.43
C CYS A 59 -0.23 6.87 -4.29
N ALA A 60 0.53 7.55 -5.14
CA ALA A 60 1.58 6.92 -5.93
C ALA A 60 2.69 7.93 -6.25
N PHE A 61 3.88 7.40 -6.48
CA PHE A 61 4.92 8.08 -7.25
C PHE A 61 4.78 7.72 -8.73
N ILE A 62 5.04 8.67 -9.61
CA ILE A 62 4.98 8.53 -11.08
C ILE A 62 5.95 9.52 -11.71
N ASP A 63 6.68 9.11 -12.74
CA ASP A 63 7.47 10.02 -13.58
C ASP A 63 6.62 10.35 -14.83
N TYR A 64 5.61 11.26 -14.65
CA TYR A 64 4.58 11.46 -15.66
C TYR A 64 5.05 12.19 -16.91
N ASP A 65 6.19 12.88 -16.87
CA ASP A 65 6.77 13.61 -18.03
C ASP A 65 8.14 13.07 -18.46
N ASN A 66 8.55 11.90 -17.89
CA ASN A 66 9.79 11.18 -18.21
C ASN A 66 11.06 12.02 -18.04
N ASP A 67 11.07 12.91 -17.02
CA ASP A 67 12.25 13.73 -16.73
C ASP A 67 13.26 13.02 -15.81
N GLY A 68 12.89 11.85 -15.26
CA GLY A 68 13.71 11.00 -14.42
C GLY A 68 13.61 11.27 -12.92
N TYR A 69 12.69 12.13 -12.50
CA TYR A 69 12.37 12.41 -11.10
C TYR A 69 10.93 12.00 -10.78
N PRO A 70 10.68 11.24 -9.73
CA PRO A 70 9.32 10.87 -9.35
C PRO A 70 8.48 12.09 -8.93
N ASP A 71 7.32 12.20 -9.55
CA ASP A 71 6.23 13.11 -9.20
C ASP A 71 5.29 12.45 -8.19
N ILE A 72 4.36 13.23 -7.62
CA ILE A 72 3.44 12.73 -6.60
C ILE A 72 2.00 12.82 -7.09
N LEU A 73 1.30 11.69 -7.09
CA LEU A 73 -0.15 11.64 -7.27
C LEU A 73 -0.83 11.30 -5.93
N LEU A 74 -1.81 12.14 -5.56
CA LEU A 74 -2.67 11.95 -4.40
C LEU A 74 -4.13 11.83 -4.87
N VAL A 75 -4.74 10.69 -4.64
CA VAL A 75 -6.17 10.48 -4.91
C VAL A 75 -6.99 11.24 -3.88
N ASN A 76 -8.18 11.71 -4.24
CA ASN A 76 -9.06 12.39 -3.29
C ASN A 76 -10.49 11.86 -3.40
N GLY A 77 -11.22 11.91 -2.30
CA GLY A 77 -12.67 11.78 -2.32
C GLY A 77 -13.33 13.10 -2.68
N THR A 78 -14.64 13.14 -2.53
CA THR A 78 -15.48 14.34 -2.75
C THR A 78 -16.72 14.25 -1.89
N ASP A 79 -17.49 15.33 -1.81
CA ASP A 79 -18.77 15.32 -1.11
C ASP A 79 -19.75 14.33 -1.75
N PHE A 80 -20.56 13.66 -0.94
CA PHE A 80 -21.64 12.82 -1.45
C PHE A 80 -22.71 13.67 -2.16
N PRO A 81 -23.33 13.15 -3.24
CA PRO A 81 -24.40 13.84 -3.94
C PRO A 81 -25.53 14.27 -3.00
N GLY A 82 -25.92 15.54 -3.03
CA GLY A 82 -26.94 16.09 -2.15
C GLY A 82 -26.49 16.45 -0.72
N HIS A 83 -25.23 16.18 -0.37
CA HIS A 83 -24.65 16.44 0.98
C HIS A 83 -23.38 17.30 0.90
N PRO A 84 -23.43 18.52 0.35
CA PRO A 84 -22.26 19.36 0.22
C PRO A 84 -21.73 19.78 1.60
N HIS A 85 -20.45 19.57 1.85
CA HIS A 85 -19.77 19.90 3.11
C HIS A 85 -18.47 20.67 2.89
N GLY A 86 -17.56 20.13 2.08
CA GLY A 86 -16.26 20.74 1.77
C GLY A 86 -16.17 21.26 0.33
N GLY A 87 -17.12 20.90 -0.53
CA GLY A 87 -17.11 21.19 -1.95
C GLY A 87 -16.44 20.08 -2.78
N ALA A 88 -16.56 20.20 -4.09
CA ALA A 88 -15.96 19.23 -5.00
C ALA A 88 -14.42 19.29 -4.94
N THR A 89 -13.82 18.18 -4.56
CA THR A 89 -12.38 17.98 -4.54
C THR A 89 -11.97 17.03 -5.67
N THR A 90 -10.71 17.07 -6.06
CA THR A 90 -10.14 16.28 -7.16
C THR A 90 -8.86 15.63 -6.72
N PRO A 91 -8.37 14.59 -7.38
CA PRO A 91 -6.99 14.13 -7.24
C PRO A 91 -6.01 15.31 -7.37
N LYS A 92 -4.78 15.13 -6.91
CA LYS A 92 -3.70 16.10 -6.99
C LYS A 92 -2.48 15.47 -7.63
N LEU A 93 -1.96 16.11 -8.69
CA LEU A 93 -0.66 15.79 -9.26
C LEU A 93 0.31 16.94 -8.96
N TYR A 94 1.43 16.58 -8.35
CA TYR A 94 2.51 17.49 -8.01
C TYR A 94 3.75 17.14 -8.81
N HIS A 95 4.19 18.05 -9.66
CA HIS A 95 5.44 17.94 -10.42
C HIS A 95 6.65 18.20 -9.54
N ASN A 96 7.65 17.36 -9.61
CA ASN A 96 8.92 17.48 -8.90
C ASN A 96 9.80 18.55 -9.57
N ASN A 97 10.15 19.62 -8.85
CA ASN A 97 10.96 20.73 -9.39
C ASN A 97 12.48 20.44 -9.34
N HIS A 98 12.93 19.26 -8.94
CA HIS A 98 14.33 18.83 -8.80
C HIS A 98 15.14 19.56 -7.73
N ASP A 99 14.48 20.35 -6.88
CA ASP A 99 15.13 21.14 -5.82
C ASP A 99 14.57 20.82 -4.42
N GLY A 100 13.85 19.72 -4.31
CA GLY A 100 13.15 19.29 -3.09
C GLY A 100 11.79 19.94 -2.91
N THR A 101 11.30 20.68 -3.92
CA THR A 101 9.96 21.27 -3.94
C THR A 101 9.09 20.69 -5.04
N PHE A 102 7.77 20.85 -4.91
CA PHE A 102 6.79 20.36 -5.86
C PHE A 102 5.79 21.44 -6.25
N THR A 103 5.30 21.36 -7.48
CA THR A 103 4.29 22.29 -8.03
C THR A 103 3.00 21.55 -8.36
N ASP A 104 1.84 22.02 -7.83
CA ASP A 104 0.51 21.48 -8.21
C ASP A 104 0.23 21.75 -9.68
N VAL A 105 0.22 20.71 -10.49
CA VAL A 105 -0.03 20.74 -11.93
C VAL A 105 -1.37 20.11 -12.31
N THR A 106 -2.18 19.68 -11.35
CA THR A 106 -3.41 18.91 -11.52
C THR A 106 -4.31 19.43 -12.64
N ARG A 107 -4.61 20.73 -12.62
CA ARG A 107 -5.50 21.34 -13.62
C ARG A 107 -4.86 21.36 -15.01
N ARG A 108 -3.57 21.70 -15.07
CA ARG A 108 -2.80 21.72 -16.33
C ARG A 108 -2.69 20.32 -16.91
N ALA A 109 -2.47 19.33 -16.06
CA ALA A 109 -2.36 17.92 -16.45
C ALA A 109 -3.72 17.27 -16.84
N GLY A 110 -4.87 17.94 -16.66
CA GLY A 110 -6.16 17.38 -17.04
C GLY A 110 -6.79 16.44 -16.00
N LEU A 111 -6.21 16.32 -14.80
CA LEU A 111 -6.66 15.41 -13.74
C LEU A 111 -7.68 16.04 -12.76
N ALA A 112 -8.11 17.28 -13.00
CA ALA A 112 -9.05 18.00 -12.13
C ALA A 112 -10.51 17.51 -12.33
N ILE A 113 -10.74 16.20 -12.19
CA ILE A 113 -12.06 15.54 -12.32
C ILE A 113 -12.51 15.09 -10.93
N PRO A 114 -13.65 15.60 -10.43
CA PRO A 114 -14.18 15.15 -9.15
C PRO A 114 -14.62 13.68 -9.20
N MET A 115 -14.18 12.89 -8.22
CA MET A 115 -14.54 11.50 -8.03
C MET A 115 -14.45 11.14 -6.55
N PHE A 116 -15.17 10.13 -6.10
CA PHE A 116 -14.95 9.55 -4.77
C PHE A 116 -13.89 8.47 -4.90
N GLY A 117 -12.63 8.91 -5.08
CA GLY A 117 -11.49 8.06 -5.41
C GLY A 117 -10.90 7.36 -4.19
N PHE A 118 -10.31 6.16 -4.42
CA PHE A 118 -9.65 5.36 -3.40
C PHE A 118 -8.21 4.99 -3.78
N GLY A 119 -8.02 4.03 -4.67
CA GLY A 119 -6.71 3.55 -5.10
C GLY A 119 -6.25 4.11 -6.43
N VAL A 120 -4.99 3.85 -6.77
CA VAL A 120 -4.42 4.16 -8.09
C VAL A 120 -3.44 3.07 -8.50
N ALA A 121 -3.45 2.71 -9.78
CA ALA A 121 -2.46 1.88 -10.42
C ALA A 121 -1.76 2.69 -11.53
N VAL A 122 -0.42 2.70 -11.51
CA VAL A 122 0.45 3.37 -12.47
C VAL A 122 1.06 2.33 -13.42
N GLY A 123 1.02 2.54 -14.74
CA GLY A 123 1.64 1.66 -15.71
C GLY A 123 1.32 2.03 -17.15
N ASP A 124 2.24 1.77 -18.05
CA ASP A 124 2.15 2.03 -19.50
C ASP A 124 1.32 0.90 -20.17
N TYR A 125 -0.03 1.10 -20.26
CA TYR A 125 -0.92 0.05 -20.76
C TYR A 125 -0.87 -0.11 -22.30
N ASP A 126 -0.42 0.89 -23.04
CA ASP A 126 -0.39 0.85 -24.50
C ASP A 126 1.04 0.81 -25.08
N ASN A 127 2.06 0.70 -24.21
CA ASN A 127 3.47 0.58 -24.54
C ASN A 127 4.00 1.79 -25.36
N ASP A 128 3.53 3.01 -25.03
CA ASP A 128 4.01 4.23 -25.68
C ASP A 128 5.21 4.88 -24.98
N GLY A 129 5.60 4.33 -23.81
CA GLY A 129 6.75 4.76 -23.03
C GLY A 129 6.41 5.82 -21.97
N PHE A 130 5.12 6.13 -21.76
CA PHE A 130 4.65 7.02 -20.70
C PHE A 130 3.70 6.29 -19.76
N ASP A 131 3.88 6.48 -18.47
CA ASP A 131 3.01 5.88 -17.46
C ASP A 131 1.60 6.48 -17.50
N ASP A 132 0.60 5.60 -17.61
CA ASP A 132 -0.82 5.88 -17.52
C ASP A 132 -1.36 5.67 -16.10
N LEU A 133 -2.59 6.11 -15.83
CA LEU A 133 -3.20 6.03 -14.52
C LEU A 133 -4.56 5.33 -14.58
N PHE A 134 -4.78 4.37 -13.70
CA PHE A 134 -6.12 3.91 -13.38
C PHE A 134 -6.46 4.29 -11.93
N ILE A 135 -7.50 5.11 -11.74
CA ILE A 135 -7.97 5.55 -10.41
C ILE A 135 -9.29 4.84 -10.09
N THR A 136 -9.29 4.07 -9.00
CA THR A 136 -10.49 3.40 -8.49
C THR A 136 -11.38 4.36 -7.71
N ALA A 137 -12.68 4.12 -7.72
CA ALA A 137 -13.64 5.00 -7.08
C ALA A 137 -14.92 4.27 -6.60
N LEU A 138 -15.66 4.90 -5.72
CA LEU A 138 -17.06 4.58 -5.50
C LEU A 138 -17.84 5.09 -6.72
N GLY A 139 -18.43 4.17 -7.45
CA GLY A 139 -19.07 4.49 -8.73
C GLY A 139 -18.13 4.28 -9.91
N GLN A 140 -18.01 5.26 -10.79
CA GLN A 140 -17.17 5.14 -11.97
C GLN A 140 -15.68 5.33 -11.62
N SER A 141 -14.87 4.31 -11.86
CA SER A 141 -13.41 4.40 -11.89
C SER A 141 -12.93 4.97 -13.22
N HIS A 142 -11.74 5.58 -13.26
CA HIS A 142 -11.26 6.31 -14.43
C HIS A 142 -9.90 5.82 -14.91
N MET A 143 -9.77 5.64 -16.24
CA MET A 143 -8.51 5.41 -16.94
C MET A 143 -8.06 6.70 -17.61
N PHE A 144 -6.85 7.14 -17.29
CA PHE A 144 -6.23 8.33 -17.86
C PHE A 144 -5.02 7.92 -18.68
N HIS A 145 -5.08 8.18 -19.99
CA HIS A 145 -3.94 8.03 -20.87
C HIS A 145 -3.02 9.24 -20.78
N ASN A 146 -1.74 9.00 -20.61
CA ASN A 146 -0.70 10.02 -20.64
C ASN A 146 -0.37 10.39 -22.09
N ASN A 147 -0.60 11.64 -22.45
CA ASN A 147 -0.40 12.10 -23.85
C ASN A 147 1.08 12.36 -24.20
N GLY A 148 2.05 12.05 -23.31
CA GLY A 148 3.49 12.29 -23.54
C GLY A 148 3.90 13.77 -23.61
N ASN A 149 3.04 14.68 -23.17
CA ASN A 149 3.25 16.13 -23.23
C ASN A 149 2.95 16.83 -21.90
N GLY A 150 2.94 16.07 -20.81
CA GLY A 150 2.63 16.55 -19.47
C GLY A 150 1.13 16.70 -19.20
N THR A 151 0.28 16.07 -20.02
CA THR A 151 -1.19 16.05 -19.82
C THR A 151 -1.76 14.65 -19.94
N PHE A 152 -2.92 14.44 -19.31
CA PHE A 152 -3.68 13.19 -19.37
C PHE A 152 -5.03 13.41 -20.04
N THR A 153 -5.54 12.35 -20.66
CA THR A 153 -6.90 12.29 -21.24
C THR A 153 -7.68 11.15 -20.59
N ASP A 154 -8.87 11.44 -20.07
CA ASP A 154 -9.77 10.37 -19.60
C ASP A 154 -10.27 9.57 -20.81
N VAL A 155 -9.81 8.33 -20.90
CA VAL A 155 -10.10 7.39 -21.99
C VAL A 155 -11.03 6.25 -21.58
N THR A 156 -11.55 6.26 -20.35
CA THR A 156 -12.37 5.18 -19.77
C THR A 156 -13.47 4.73 -20.72
N LYS A 157 -14.23 5.67 -21.24
CA LYS A 157 -15.31 5.38 -22.20
C LYS A 157 -14.80 4.89 -23.56
N ALA A 158 -13.71 5.47 -24.04
CA ALA A 158 -13.12 5.11 -25.31
C ALA A 158 -12.59 3.68 -25.29
N LEU A 159 -12.03 3.23 -24.19
CA LEU A 159 -11.51 1.87 -23.98
C LEU A 159 -12.62 0.81 -23.77
N GLY A 160 -13.86 1.23 -23.55
CA GLY A 160 -14.98 0.32 -23.26
C GLY A 160 -15.15 -0.03 -21.79
N MET A 161 -14.41 0.61 -20.90
CA MET A 161 -14.44 0.35 -19.44
C MET A 161 -15.50 1.18 -18.69
N TRP A 162 -16.32 1.93 -19.42
CA TRP A 162 -17.45 2.67 -18.83
C TRP A 162 -18.60 1.72 -18.52
N GLY A 163 -19.00 1.63 -17.28
CA GLY A 163 -20.09 0.72 -16.97
C GLY A 163 -20.38 0.54 -15.50
N PRO A 164 -20.14 -0.64 -14.93
CA PRO A 164 -20.66 -0.93 -13.60
C PRO A 164 -20.14 0.06 -12.56
N SER A 165 -21.09 0.56 -11.77
CA SER A 165 -20.82 1.45 -10.66
C SER A 165 -20.51 0.61 -9.42
N ASP A 166 -19.26 0.14 -9.32
CA ASP A 166 -18.81 -0.70 -8.23
C ASP A 166 -18.22 0.17 -7.09
N PHE A 167 -17.97 -0.43 -5.95
CA PHE A 167 -17.15 0.12 -4.89
C PHE A 167 -15.72 -0.43 -5.10
N SER A 168 -15.00 0.16 -6.06
CA SER A 168 -13.64 -0.27 -6.41
C SER A 168 -12.61 0.36 -5.48
N THR A 169 -11.74 -0.45 -4.89
CA THR A 169 -10.82 -0.04 -3.81
C THR A 169 -9.37 0.06 -4.25
N SER A 170 -8.85 -0.96 -4.92
CA SER A 170 -7.50 -0.97 -5.47
C SER A 170 -7.47 -1.57 -6.86
N ALA A 171 -6.36 -1.40 -7.56
CA ALA A 171 -6.12 -2.01 -8.86
C ALA A 171 -4.64 -2.35 -9.02
N ALA A 172 -4.34 -3.33 -9.86
CA ALA A 172 -2.99 -3.72 -10.21
C ALA A 172 -2.90 -4.08 -11.70
N TRP A 173 -1.80 -3.69 -12.32
CA TRP A 173 -1.45 -4.09 -13.66
C TRP A 173 -0.79 -5.47 -13.65
N VAL A 174 -1.11 -6.29 -14.66
CA VAL A 174 -0.54 -7.63 -14.85
C VAL A 174 -0.62 -8.04 -16.31
N ASP A 175 0.46 -8.54 -16.88
CA ASP A 175 0.42 -9.25 -18.17
C ASP A 175 0.14 -10.73 -17.88
N TYR A 176 -1.17 -11.06 -17.66
CA TYR A 176 -1.50 -12.40 -17.17
C TYR A 176 -1.43 -13.49 -18.23
N ASP A 177 -1.51 -13.14 -19.53
CA ASP A 177 -1.43 -14.10 -20.62
C ASP A 177 -0.09 -14.02 -21.41
N ARG A 178 0.82 -13.14 -20.93
CA ARG A 178 2.18 -12.95 -21.46
C ARG A 178 2.20 -12.54 -22.93
N ASP A 179 1.24 -11.72 -23.32
CA ASP A 179 1.18 -11.17 -24.68
C ASP A 179 1.96 -9.84 -24.84
N GLY A 180 2.56 -9.34 -23.77
CA GLY A 180 3.37 -8.12 -23.72
C GLY A 180 2.56 -6.85 -23.50
N ARG A 181 1.29 -6.95 -23.14
CA ARG A 181 0.40 -5.84 -22.79
C ARG A 181 -0.06 -5.96 -21.35
N LEU A 182 -0.19 -4.83 -20.68
CA LEU A 182 -0.71 -4.80 -19.34
C LEU A 182 -2.23 -4.94 -19.34
N ASP A 183 -2.72 -5.95 -18.62
CA ASP A 183 -4.10 -6.16 -18.24
C ASP A 183 -4.35 -5.56 -16.88
N LEU A 184 -5.62 -5.40 -16.48
CA LEU A 184 -5.97 -4.73 -15.23
C LEU A 184 -6.85 -5.59 -14.33
N VAL A 185 -6.37 -5.84 -13.11
CA VAL A 185 -7.16 -6.41 -12.01
C VAL A 185 -7.68 -5.29 -11.13
N ILE A 186 -8.98 -5.30 -10.81
CA ILE A 186 -9.63 -4.33 -9.93
C ILE A 186 -10.26 -5.07 -8.75
N ALA A 187 -9.89 -4.68 -7.53
CA ALA A 187 -10.55 -5.12 -6.30
C ALA A 187 -11.84 -4.33 -6.09
N ASN A 188 -12.92 -5.04 -5.78
CA ASN A 188 -14.20 -4.47 -5.44
C ASN A 188 -14.61 -4.95 -4.04
N TYR A 189 -15.20 -4.03 -3.25
CA TYR A 189 -15.43 -4.28 -1.85
C TYR A 189 -16.83 -4.87 -1.60
N VAL A 190 -17.80 -4.02 -1.40
CA VAL A 190 -19.15 -4.44 -1.04
C VAL A 190 -20.21 -3.71 -1.87
N GLN A 191 -21.41 -4.29 -1.91
CA GLN A 191 -22.57 -3.64 -2.48
C GLN A 191 -23.12 -2.61 -1.49
N TRP A 192 -22.65 -1.36 -1.61
CA TRP A 192 -23.09 -0.24 -0.79
C TRP A 192 -23.82 0.80 -1.63
N SER A 193 -24.82 1.43 -1.06
CA SER A 193 -25.49 2.61 -1.61
C SER A 193 -26.01 3.47 -0.47
N GLU A 194 -26.21 4.76 -0.73
CA GLU A 194 -26.80 5.70 0.24
C GLU A 194 -28.16 5.21 0.78
N GLN A 195 -29.03 4.71 -0.10
CA GLN A 195 -30.35 4.20 0.28
C GLN A 195 -30.30 2.87 1.03
N GLY A 196 -29.19 2.14 0.87
CA GLY A 196 -28.92 0.85 1.53
C GLY A 196 -28.06 0.97 2.79
N ASP A 197 -27.73 2.20 3.23
CA ASP A 197 -26.90 2.38 4.43
C ASP A 197 -27.60 1.86 5.69
N LEU A 198 -26.82 1.22 6.55
CA LEU A 198 -27.31 0.54 7.74
C LEU A 198 -26.98 1.34 9.00
N TYR A 199 -27.72 1.09 10.07
CA TYR A 199 -27.42 1.63 11.39
C TYR A 199 -26.65 0.60 12.19
N CYS A 200 -25.36 0.82 12.37
CA CYS A 200 -24.49 0.00 13.23
C CYS A 200 -24.07 0.79 14.47
N THR A 201 -23.68 0.09 15.52
CA THR A 201 -23.23 0.68 16.77
C THR A 201 -22.20 -0.23 17.46
N VAL A 202 -21.14 0.34 18.00
CA VAL A 202 -20.14 -0.39 18.80
C VAL A 202 -20.41 -0.30 20.29
N ASP A 203 -21.20 0.67 20.75
CA ASP A 203 -21.55 0.91 22.17
C ASP A 203 -23.03 0.69 22.50
N GLY A 204 -23.85 0.32 21.49
CA GLY A 204 -25.29 0.10 21.62
C GLY A 204 -26.14 1.37 21.64
N ALA A 205 -25.55 2.57 21.57
CA ALA A 205 -26.25 3.85 21.71
C ALA A 205 -26.02 4.79 20.52
N HIS A 206 -24.78 4.94 20.07
CA HIS A 206 -24.40 5.89 19.04
C HIS A 206 -24.11 5.18 17.71
N LYS A 207 -24.46 5.84 16.59
CA LYS A 207 -24.13 5.31 15.27
C LYS A 207 -22.61 5.23 15.11
N SER A 208 -22.13 4.08 14.66
CA SER A 208 -20.76 3.81 14.23
C SER A 208 -20.73 3.41 12.76
N TYR A 209 -19.54 3.31 12.19
CA TYR A 209 -19.37 2.72 10.86
C TYR A 209 -19.77 1.24 10.88
N CYS A 210 -20.50 0.79 9.86
CA CYS A 210 -20.78 -0.62 9.68
C CYS A 210 -19.55 -1.34 9.13
N THR A 211 -19.31 -2.55 9.63
CA THR A 211 -18.28 -3.43 9.07
C THR A 211 -18.78 -4.14 7.81
N PRO A 212 -17.90 -4.67 6.96
CA PRO A 212 -18.27 -5.31 5.71
C PRO A 212 -19.15 -6.56 5.87
N GLU A 213 -19.16 -7.18 7.06
CA GLU A 213 -20.04 -8.32 7.39
C GLU A 213 -21.53 -7.97 7.17
N SER A 214 -21.88 -6.70 7.34
CA SER A 214 -23.25 -6.21 7.17
C SER A 214 -23.69 -6.10 5.70
N TYR A 215 -22.76 -6.17 4.74
CA TYR A 215 -23.02 -5.96 3.32
C TYR A 215 -22.67 -7.20 2.50
N LYS A 216 -23.28 -7.32 1.31
CA LYS A 216 -22.91 -8.35 0.33
C LYS A 216 -21.61 -7.95 -0.35
N GLY A 217 -20.78 -8.94 -0.64
CA GLY A 217 -19.54 -8.75 -1.40
C GLY A 217 -19.77 -8.46 -2.89
N THR A 218 -18.68 -8.16 -3.57
CA THR A 218 -18.65 -7.92 -5.03
C THR A 218 -17.39 -8.57 -5.61
N SER A 219 -17.52 -9.24 -6.76
CA SER A 219 -16.37 -9.87 -7.43
C SER A 219 -15.31 -8.83 -7.81
N VAL A 220 -14.04 -9.25 -7.75
CA VAL A 220 -12.98 -8.56 -8.48
C VAL A 220 -13.33 -8.49 -9.98
N ARG A 221 -12.65 -7.63 -10.74
CA ARG A 221 -12.71 -7.61 -12.20
C ARG A 221 -11.34 -7.83 -12.79
N LEU A 222 -11.32 -8.58 -13.90
CA LEU A 222 -10.15 -8.71 -14.77
C LEU A 222 -10.51 -8.14 -16.15
N TRP A 223 -9.83 -7.06 -16.52
CA TRP A 223 -9.94 -6.42 -17.81
C TRP A 223 -8.76 -6.80 -18.68
N HIS A 224 -9.03 -7.56 -19.77
CA HIS A 224 -8.03 -7.96 -20.74
C HIS A 224 -7.79 -6.86 -21.79
N ASN A 225 -6.54 -6.50 -22.03
CA ASN A 225 -6.12 -5.50 -22.98
C ASN A 225 -6.03 -6.10 -24.40
N LEU A 226 -6.95 -5.74 -25.27
CA LEU A 226 -7.00 -6.27 -26.64
C LEU A 226 -5.93 -5.68 -27.59
N GLY A 227 -5.10 -4.73 -27.14
CA GLY A 227 -4.05 -4.09 -27.94
C GLY A 227 -4.54 -3.19 -29.09
N ASN A 228 -5.82 -2.90 -29.14
CA ASN A 228 -6.44 -2.09 -30.20
C ASN A 228 -7.17 -0.86 -29.64
N GLY A 229 -6.75 -0.38 -28.48
CA GLY A 229 -7.40 0.68 -27.72
C GLY A 229 -8.74 0.26 -27.11
N LYS A 230 -8.87 -1.01 -26.73
CA LYS A 230 -10.03 -1.59 -26.05
C LYS A 230 -9.63 -2.58 -24.98
N PHE A 231 -10.44 -2.63 -23.94
CA PHE A 231 -10.40 -3.67 -22.91
C PHE A 231 -11.68 -4.51 -22.94
N GLU A 232 -11.57 -5.79 -22.59
CA GLU A 232 -12.68 -6.74 -22.44
C GLU A 232 -12.76 -7.22 -20.99
N ASP A 233 -13.94 -7.18 -20.36
CA ASP A 233 -14.16 -7.83 -19.06
C ASP A 233 -14.14 -9.35 -19.22
N THR A 234 -13.06 -9.97 -18.79
CA THR A 234 -12.85 -11.43 -18.85
C THR A 234 -13.07 -12.12 -17.52
N THR A 235 -13.52 -11.42 -16.48
CA THR A 235 -13.64 -11.89 -15.10
C THR A 235 -14.25 -13.28 -14.97
N GLN A 236 -15.43 -13.50 -15.56
CA GLN A 236 -16.12 -14.79 -15.48
C GLN A 236 -15.42 -15.87 -16.32
N LYS A 237 -14.97 -15.51 -17.53
CA LYS A 237 -14.27 -16.42 -18.43
C LYS A 237 -12.93 -16.86 -17.85
N ALA A 238 -12.24 -15.97 -17.18
CA ALA A 238 -10.96 -16.23 -16.52
C ALA A 238 -11.08 -16.99 -15.18
N GLY A 239 -12.28 -17.10 -14.61
CA GLY A 239 -12.51 -17.83 -13.36
C GLY A 239 -12.29 -17.01 -12.07
N LEU A 240 -12.28 -15.67 -12.17
CA LEU A 240 -12.14 -14.78 -11.01
C LEU A 240 -13.48 -14.34 -10.38
N GLY A 241 -14.59 -14.74 -10.98
CA GLY A 241 -15.93 -14.33 -10.54
C GLY A 241 -16.34 -14.94 -9.21
N ASP A 242 -16.19 -14.18 -8.10
CA ASP A 242 -16.67 -14.56 -6.76
C ASP A 242 -17.46 -13.41 -6.13
N PRO A 243 -18.82 -13.48 -6.14
CA PRO A 243 -19.66 -12.41 -5.60
C PRO A 243 -19.66 -12.34 -4.07
N THR A 244 -18.96 -13.23 -3.38
CA THR A 244 -18.79 -13.18 -1.91
C THR A 244 -17.55 -12.41 -1.49
N SER A 245 -16.65 -12.11 -2.42
CA SER A 245 -15.41 -11.37 -2.18
C SER A 245 -15.67 -9.97 -1.64
N LYS A 246 -14.80 -9.51 -0.74
CA LYS A 246 -14.81 -8.16 -0.16
C LYS A 246 -13.39 -7.62 -0.24
N SER A 247 -12.96 -7.35 -1.46
CA SER A 247 -11.56 -7.21 -1.81
C SER A 247 -11.06 -5.79 -1.54
N LEU A 248 -9.86 -5.70 -0.93
CA LEU A 248 -9.19 -4.43 -0.65
C LEU A 248 -7.78 -4.36 -1.24
N GLY A 249 -6.92 -5.34 -0.97
CA GLY A 249 -5.55 -5.39 -1.46
C GLY A 249 -5.36 -6.39 -2.61
N ILE A 250 -4.39 -6.10 -3.47
CA ILE A 250 -3.96 -6.98 -4.57
C ILE A 250 -2.44 -7.10 -4.50
N ALA A 251 -1.92 -8.33 -4.62
CA ALA A 251 -0.51 -8.56 -4.89
C ALA A 251 -0.37 -9.46 -6.12
N ILE A 252 0.63 -9.18 -6.94
CA ILE A 252 0.98 -9.98 -8.14
C ILE A 252 2.33 -10.63 -7.88
N LEU A 253 2.40 -11.95 -8.05
CA LEU A 253 3.62 -12.73 -7.84
C LEU A 253 3.57 -14.01 -8.67
N ASP A 254 4.72 -14.64 -8.87
CA ASP A 254 4.82 -16.03 -9.31
C ASP A 254 5.07 -16.89 -8.07
N TYR A 255 3.98 -17.42 -7.45
CA TYR A 255 4.10 -18.07 -6.13
C TYR A 255 4.67 -19.49 -6.20
N ASN A 256 4.67 -20.10 -7.38
CA ASN A 256 5.08 -21.48 -7.59
C ASN A 256 6.29 -21.63 -8.54
N ASP A 257 6.95 -20.51 -8.89
CA ASP A 257 8.13 -20.42 -9.75
C ASP A 257 7.94 -21.02 -11.14
N ASP A 258 6.73 -20.90 -11.69
CA ASP A 258 6.43 -21.45 -13.01
C ASP A 258 6.56 -20.45 -14.16
N GLY A 259 6.96 -19.21 -13.84
CA GLY A 259 7.21 -18.10 -14.75
C GLY A 259 5.95 -17.35 -15.18
N TRP A 260 4.79 -17.59 -14.55
CA TRP A 260 3.54 -16.91 -14.85
C TRP A 260 3.04 -16.14 -13.64
N PRO A 261 2.51 -14.93 -13.84
CA PRO A 261 2.00 -14.14 -12.72
C PRO A 261 0.71 -14.74 -12.19
N ASP A 262 0.67 -14.89 -10.87
CA ASP A 262 -0.51 -15.25 -10.09
C ASP A 262 -1.06 -14.02 -9.38
N ILE A 263 -2.31 -14.09 -8.91
CA ILE A 263 -3.01 -12.96 -8.32
C ILE A 263 -3.43 -13.31 -6.89
N VAL A 264 -2.97 -12.53 -5.92
CA VAL A 264 -3.46 -12.60 -4.53
C VAL A 264 -4.43 -11.45 -4.28
N ILE A 265 -5.55 -11.78 -3.64
CA ILE A 265 -6.57 -10.81 -3.22
C ILE A 265 -6.71 -10.89 -1.70
N ALA A 266 -6.40 -9.80 -1.03
CA ALA A 266 -6.72 -9.62 0.39
C ALA A 266 -8.20 -9.27 0.52
N ASN A 267 -8.92 -10.04 1.32
CA ASN A 267 -10.35 -9.88 1.57
C ASN A 267 -10.63 -9.48 3.02
N ASP A 268 -11.52 -8.54 3.20
CA ASP A 268 -11.99 -8.12 4.51
C ASP A 268 -13.09 -9.06 5.02
N THR A 269 -12.80 -9.79 6.12
CA THR A 269 -13.71 -10.75 6.77
C THR A 269 -14.16 -11.94 5.90
N GLN A 270 -13.47 -12.16 4.79
CA GLN A 270 -13.62 -13.32 3.91
C GLN A 270 -12.25 -13.98 3.70
N PRO A 271 -12.19 -15.28 3.33
CA PRO A 271 -10.91 -15.90 3.02
C PRO A 271 -10.15 -15.14 1.94
N ASN A 272 -8.87 -14.89 2.16
CA ASN A 272 -7.98 -14.37 1.12
C ASN A 272 -7.94 -15.35 -0.05
N LYS A 273 -7.80 -14.83 -1.26
CA LYS A 273 -7.76 -15.63 -2.50
C LYS A 273 -6.37 -15.62 -3.09
N LEU A 274 -5.99 -16.76 -3.66
CA LEU A 274 -4.84 -16.91 -4.53
C LEU A 274 -5.34 -17.56 -5.83
N TYR A 275 -5.23 -16.82 -6.92
CA TYR A 275 -5.63 -17.28 -8.24
C TYR A 275 -4.38 -17.74 -9.00
N LEU A 276 -4.19 -19.07 -9.07
CA LEU A 276 -3.12 -19.70 -9.84
C LEU A 276 -3.40 -19.54 -11.34
N ASN A 277 -2.46 -19.00 -12.07
CA ASN A 277 -2.52 -18.87 -13.52
C ASN A 277 -2.38 -20.24 -14.20
N LYS A 278 -3.37 -20.63 -15.00
CA LYS A 278 -3.38 -21.93 -15.72
C LYS A 278 -2.67 -21.85 -17.08
N LYS A 279 -2.03 -20.71 -17.44
CA LYS A 279 -1.29 -20.52 -18.68
C LYS A 279 -2.15 -20.63 -19.97
N ASN A 280 -3.44 -20.46 -19.83
CA ASN A 280 -4.42 -20.58 -20.90
C ASN A 280 -5.49 -19.48 -20.87
N GLY A 281 -5.20 -18.37 -20.18
CA GLY A 281 -6.11 -17.25 -19.96
C GLY A 281 -7.15 -17.50 -18.87
N THR A 282 -6.99 -18.57 -18.04
CA THR A 282 -7.86 -18.85 -16.91
C THR A 282 -7.07 -19.07 -15.63
N PHE A 283 -7.73 -18.92 -14.49
CA PHE A 283 -7.16 -19.11 -13.17
C PHE A 283 -7.88 -20.19 -12.37
N GLU A 284 -7.19 -20.73 -11.38
CA GLU A 284 -7.73 -21.66 -10.38
C GLU A 284 -7.56 -21.06 -8.99
N GLU A 285 -8.66 -20.91 -8.23
CA GLU A 285 -8.58 -20.41 -6.87
C GLU A 285 -7.95 -21.44 -5.92
N ARG A 286 -6.89 -21.05 -5.22
CA ARG A 286 -6.04 -21.88 -4.36
C ARG A 286 -5.81 -21.32 -2.96
N GLY A 287 -6.37 -20.18 -2.59
CA GLY A 287 -6.07 -19.47 -1.35
C GLY A 287 -6.15 -20.32 -0.09
N VAL A 288 -7.21 -21.14 0.03
CA VAL A 288 -7.34 -22.07 1.16
C VAL A 288 -6.33 -23.22 1.05
N ALA A 289 -6.15 -23.79 -0.14
CA ALA A 289 -5.22 -24.90 -0.36
C ALA A 289 -3.75 -24.46 -0.21
N ALA A 290 -3.43 -23.20 -0.55
CA ALA A 290 -2.11 -22.61 -0.39
C ALA A 290 -1.83 -22.11 1.04
N GLY A 291 -2.81 -22.11 1.95
CA GLY A 291 -2.61 -21.74 3.36
C GLY A 291 -2.82 -20.26 3.69
N ILE A 292 -3.28 -19.41 2.74
CA ILE A 292 -3.49 -17.97 3.01
C ILE A 292 -4.93 -17.60 3.33
N GLY A 293 -5.90 -18.53 3.14
CA GLY A 293 -7.32 -18.22 3.27
C GLY A 293 -7.79 -17.97 4.72
N PHE A 294 -7.11 -18.56 5.70
CA PHE A 294 -7.49 -18.47 7.11
C PHE A 294 -6.26 -18.36 8.01
N SER A 295 -6.46 -17.78 9.22
CA SER A 295 -5.46 -17.85 10.28
C SER A 295 -5.28 -19.27 10.81
N GLU A 296 -4.29 -19.49 11.69
CA GLU A 296 -4.08 -20.75 12.39
C GLU A 296 -5.28 -21.19 13.24
N ASP A 297 -6.10 -20.24 13.68
CA ASP A 297 -7.35 -20.48 14.41
C ASP A 297 -8.55 -20.78 13.50
N GLY A 298 -8.36 -20.83 12.18
CA GLY A 298 -9.41 -21.05 11.19
C GLY A 298 -10.33 -19.84 10.97
N VAL A 299 -9.89 -18.64 11.30
CA VAL A 299 -10.64 -17.38 11.10
C VAL A 299 -10.18 -16.68 9.83
N ALA A 300 -11.12 -16.26 8.98
CA ALA A 300 -10.84 -15.35 7.89
C ALA A 300 -10.56 -13.96 8.49
N ARG A 301 -9.32 -13.48 8.39
CA ARG A 301 -8.97 -12.15 8.87
C ARG A 301 -9.55 -11.06 7.97
N ALA A 302 -9.60 -9.84 8.46
CA ALA A 302 -10.01 -8.67 7.72
C ALA A 302 -8.80 -8.08 6.98
N GLY A 303 -8.44 -8.67 5.83
CA GLY A 303 -7.28 -8.26 5.03
C GLY A 303 -7.53 -6.95 4.29
N MET A 304 -6.56 -6.03 4.37
CA MET A 304 -6.57 -4.69 3.77
C MET A 304 -5.56 -4.59 2.62
N GLY A 305 -4.38 -4.04 2.86
CA GLY A 305 -3.28 -3.99 1.90
C GLY A 305 -2.59 -5.34 1.75
N ALA A 306 -1.94 -5.56 0.60
CA ALA A 306 -1.14 -6.74 0.32
C ALA A 306 0.06 -6.39 -0.53
N ASP A 307 1.20 -7.05 -0.28
CA ASP A 307 2.41 -6.95 -1.09
C ASP A 307 3.19 -8.27 -1.04
N ALA A 308 4.13 -8.44 -1.98
CA ALA A 308 4.92 -9.65 -2.12
C ALA A 308 6.41 -9.35 -2.36
N ALA A 309 7.29 -10.03 -1.63
CA ALA A 309 8.73 -9.99 -1.86
C ALA A 309 9.41 -11.26 -1.35
N ASP A 310 10.57 -11.57 -1.91
CA ASP A 310 11.49 -12.59 -1.38
C ASP A 310 12.31 -11.96 -0.22
N TYR A 311 11.69 -11.84 0.96
CA TYR A 311 12.28 -11.12 2.09
C TYR A 311 13.40 -11.91 2.79
N ASP A 312 13.52 -13.20 2.57
CA ASP A 312 14.51 -14.07 3.19
C ASP A 312 15.56 -14.60 2.20
N ARG A 313 15.46 -14.21 0.91
CA ARG A 313 16.31 -14.64 -0.21
C ARG A 313 16.27 -16.15 -0.44
N SER A 314 15.12 -16.76 -0.19
CA SER A 314 14.88 -18.18 -0.52
C SER A 314 14.71 -18.42 -2.03
N GLY A 315 14.46 -17.38 -2.81
CA GLY A 315 14.08 -17.44 -4.20
C GLY A 315 12.57 -17.54 -4.41
N HIS A 316 11.78 -17.57 -3.34
CA HIS A 316 10.33 -17.72 -3.39
C HIS A 316 9.64 -16.46 -2.82
N PRO A 317 8.79 -15.75 -3.59
CA PRO A 317 8.13 -14.56 -3.08
C PRO A 317 7.12 -14.93 -1.98
N SER A 318 7.27 -14.27 -0.85
CA SER A 318 6.40 -14.36 0.33
C SER A 318 5.44 -13.19 0.36
N LEU A 319 4.40 -13.22 1.22
CA LEU A 319 3.33 -12.23 1.26
C LEU A 319 3.26 -11.51 2.60
N ILE A 320 2.93 -10.21 2.55
CA ILE A 320 2.42 -9.47 3.69
C ILE A 320 0.98 -9.06 3.41
N ILE A 321 0.09 -9.21 4.42
CA ILE A 321 -1.28 -8.69 4.37
C ILE A 321 -1.56 -7.95 5.67
N SER A 322 -1.86 -6.65 5.59
CA SER A 322 -2.30 -5.88 6.74
C SER A 322 -3.73 -6.24 7.12
N ASN A 323 -4.04 -6.22 8.41
CA ASN A 323 -5.32 -6.69 8.94
C ASN A 323 -5.93 -5.70 9.94
N PHE A 324 -7.18 -5.95 10.32
CA PHE A 324 -7.92 -5.19 11.31
C PHE A 324 -7.32 -5.35 12.72
N ALA A 325 -7.56 -4.37 13.59
CA ALA A 325 -7.13 -4.41 14.99
C ALA A 325 -7.56 -5.73 15.68
N ASN A 326 -6.69 -6.25 16.54
CA ASN A 326 -6.77 -7.56 17.21
C ASN A 326 -6.61 -8.80 16.31
N GLN A 327 -6.14 -8.61 15.06
CA GLN A 327 -5.91 -9.70 14.13
C GLN A 327 -4.45 -9.83 13.67
N MET A 328 -3.59 -8.90 14.01
CA MET A 328 -2.19 -8.72 13.57
C MET A 328 -2.02 -8.73 12.04
N VAL A 329 -0.94 -8.16 11.56
CA VAL A 329 -0.50 -8.31 10.16
C VAL A 329 -0.16 -9.77 9.90
N SER A 330 -0.57 -10.33 8.76
CA SER A 330 -0.14 -11.65 8.32
C SER A 330 1.19 -11.54 7.57
N LEU A 331 2.12 -12.44 7.88
CA LEU A 331 3.39 -12.60 7.20
C LEU A 331 3.49 -14.05 6.72
N TYR A 332 3.10 -14.27 5.47
CA TYR A 332 3.04 -15.61 4.88
C TYR A 332 4.37 -15.93 4.19
N HIS A 333 5.17 -16.78 4.81
CA HIS A 333 6.37 -17.34 4.22
C HIS A 333 6.02 -18.38 3.16
N ASN A 334 6.64 -18.28 1.98
CA ASN A 334 6.47 -19.24 0.89
C ASN A 334 7.47 -20.41 1.04
N GLU A 335 6.95 -21.60 1.29
CA GLU A 335 7.74 -22.81 1.50
C GLU A 335 8.36 -23.41 0.20
N GLY A 336 8.16 -22.75 -0.96
CA GLY A 336 8.66 -23.24 -2.27
C GLY A 336 7.99 -24.50 -2.81
N ASN A 337 6.90 -24.92 -2.20
CA ASN A 337 6.17 -26.15 -2.57
C ASN A 337 4.68 -25.90 -2.85
N GLY A 338 4.31 -24.63 -3.08
CA GLY A 338 2.93 -24.17 -3.30
C GLY A 338 2.13 -23.96 -2.02
N LEU A 339 2.80 -23.90 -0.86
CA LEU A 339 2.22 -23.63 0.45
C LEU A 339 2.85 -22.40 1.08
N PHE A 340 2.03 -21.66 1.81
CA PHE A 340 2.43 -20.57 2.68
C PHE A 340 2.22 -20.93 4.15
N VAL A 341 3.10 -20.45 5.01
CA VAL A 341 3.00 -20.54 6.47
C VAL A 341 2.95 -19.13 7.05
N ASP A 342 1.95 -18.84 7.89
CA ASP A 342 1.87 -17.53 8.58
C ASP A 342 2.86 -17.49 9.75
N GLU A 343 3.95 -16.74 9.58
CA GLU A 343 4.99 -16.55 10.59
C GLU A 343 4.69 -15.40 11.56
N ALA A 344 3.65 -14.60 11.28
CA ALA A 344 3.33 -13.44 12.12
C ALA A 344 3.15 -13.77 13.60
N PRO A 345 2.48 -14.86 14.02
CA PRO A 345 2.27 -15.17 15.45
C PRO A 345 3.58 -15.34 16.24
N GLN A 346 4.65 -15.81 15.61
CA GLN A 346 5.96 -15.99 16.26
C GLN A 346 6.91 -14.81 16.04
N SER A 347 6.59 -13.88 15.14
CA SER A 347 7.43 -12.75 14.76
C SER A 347 7.19 -11.50 15.61
N GLU A 348 8.11 -10.54 15.53
CA GLU A 348 7.90 -9.19 16.07
C GLU A 348 6.84 -8.43 15.26
N VAL A 349 6.73 -8.69 13.96
CA VAL A 349 5.72 -8.09 13.07
C VAL A 349 4.32 -8.34 13.61
N GLY A 350 3.96 -9.60 13.89
CA GLY A 350 2.63 -9.91 14.43
C GLY A 350 2.39 -9.36 15.83
N ARG A 351 3.40 -9.41 16.71
CA ARG A 351 3.25 -8.90 18.08
C ARG A 351 3.04 -7.39 18.14
N ALA A 352 3.78 -6.62 17.35
CA ALA A 352 3.69 -5.16 17.35
C ALA A 352 2.36 -4.68 16.74
N THR A 353 1.90 -5.33 15.67
CA THR A 353 0.69 -4.93 14.92
C THR A 353 -0.61 -5.50 15.48
N LEU A 354 -0.59 -6.27 16.57
CA LEU A 354 -1.79 -6.95 17.09
C LEU A 354 -2.93 -5.99 17.43
N VAL A 355 -2.62 -4.79 17.94
CA VAL A 355 -3.63 -3.84 18.42
C VAL A 355 -3.85 -2.66 17.46
N THR A 356 -3.15 -2.62 16.35
CA THR A 356 -3.33 -1.59 15.30
C THR A 356 -4.15 -2.11 14.13
N LEU A 357 -4.75 -1.21 13.38
CA LEU A 357 -5.45 -1.48 12.14
C LEU A 357 -4.57 -1.01 10.98
N GLY A 358 -3.94 -1.96 10.26
CA GLY A 358 -3.10 -1.67 9.11
C GLY A 358 -3.92 -1.56 7.82
N PHE A 359 -3.61 -0.55 6.99
CA PHE A 359 -4.14 -0.40 5.64
C PHE A 359 -3.04 -0.67 4.60
N GLY A 360 -2.40 0.35 4.05
CA GLY A 360 -1.31 0.17 3.09
C GLY A 360 -0.12 -0.52 3.74
N CYS A 361 0.44 -1.53 3.07
CA CYS A 361 1.69 -2.17 3.49
C CYS A 361 2.53 -2.52 2.27
N PHE A 362 3.85 -2.56 2.44
CA PHE A 362 4.77 -2.95 1.38
C PHE A 362 6.12 -3.41 1.93
N PHE A 363 6.84 -4.15 1.10
CA PHE A 363 8.26 -4.46 1.29
C PHE A 363 9.13 -3.44 0.56
N PHE A 364 10.21 -3.01 1.17
CA PHE A 364 11.21 -2.12 0.56
C PHE A 364 12.51 -2.16 1.36
N ASP A 365 13.62 -1.81 0.76
CA ASP A 365 14.92 -1.77 1.43
C ASP A 365 15.24 -0.32 1.80
N TYR A 366 14.77 0.13 3.01
CA TYR A 366 14.89 1.55 3.39
C TYR A 366 16.33 1.95 3.75
N ASP A 367 17.17 1.00 4.14
CA ASP A 367 18.55 1.28 4.58
C ASP A 367 19.61 0.77 3.58
N ASN A 368 19.18 0.29 2.42
CA ASN A 368 20.02 -0.24 1.34
C ASN A 368 20.98 -1.35 1.80
N ASP A 369 20.56 -2.20 2.75
CA ASP A 369 21.34 -3.35 3.20
C ASP A 369 21.09 -4.61 2.34
N GLY A 370 20.16 -4.51 1.39
CA GLY A 370 19.80 -5.53 0.43
C GLY A 370 18.77 -6.53 0.96
N TRP A 371 18.17 -6.32 2.14
CA TRP A 371 17.09 -7.12 2.69
C TRP A 371 15.78 -6.32 2.68
N PRO A 372 14.72 -6.85 2.10
CA PRO A 372 13.43 -6.16 2.15
C PRO A 372 12.92 -5.97 3.57
N ASP A 373 12.67 -4.73 3.95
CA ASP A 373 12.04 -4.29 5.18
C ASP A 373 10.54 -4.20 5.01
N ILE A 374 9.79 -3.97 6.08
CA ILE A 374 8.33 -3.87 6.04
C ILE A 374 7.88 -2.51 6.55
N PHE A 375 7.02 -1.84 5.79
CA PHE A 375 6.25 -0.69 6.23
C PHE A 375 4.76 -1.01 6.29
N VAL A 376 4.06 -0.51 7.34
CA VAL A 376 2.61 -0.59 7.48
C VAL A 376 2.06 0.79 7.85
N ALA A 377 1.05 1.23 7.12
CA ALA A 377 0.30 2.45 7.38
C ALA A 377 -0.92 2.14 8.25
N ASP A 378 -0.95 2.64 9.48
CA ASP A 378 -1.94 2.28 10.49
C ASP A 378 -2.89 3.43 10.82
N GLY A 379 -4.13 3.10 11.14
CA GLY A 379 -5.14 4.06 11.57
C GLY A 379 -6.54 3.45 11.59
N HIS A 380 -7.20 3.49 12.74
CA HIS A 380 -8.50 2.88 12.92
C HIS A 380 -9.62 3.58 12.13
N ILE A 381 -10.73 2.88 11.88
CA ILE A 381 -11.90 3.44 11.17
C ILE A 381 -12.87 4.17 12.09
N GLU A 382 -12.95 3.79 13.37
CA GLU A 382 -13.94 4.31 14.31
C GLU A 382 -13.28 5.32 15.28
N ASP A 383 -13.69 6.57 15.22
CA ASP A 383 -13.16 7.68 16.01
C ASP A 383 -13.44 7.57 17.53
N GLN A 384 -14.39 6.72 17.91
CA GLN A 384 -14.77 6.49 19.30
C GLN A 384 -14.28 5.14 19.85
N ILE A 385 -13.38 4.45 19.14
CA ILE A 385 -12.96 3.07 19.48
C ILE A 385 -12.38 2.96 20.89
N GLU A 386 -11.64 3.96 21.37
CA GLU A 386 -11.01 3.97 22.70
C GLU A 386 -12.05 3.89 23.84
N HIS A 387 -13.28 4.29 23.60
CA HIS A 387 -14.36 4.19 24.59
C HIS A 387 -14.81 2.74 24.80
N VAL A 388 -14.65 1.90 23.78
CA VAL A 388 -15.11 0.49 23.75
C VAL A 388 -13.95 -0.48 23.91
N GLN A 389 -12.81 -0.17 23.27
CA GLN A 389 -11.59 -1.00 23.28
C GLN A 389 -10.41 -0.17 23.78
N LYS A 390 -10.10 -0.25 25.08
CA LYS A 390 -9.09 0.59 25.75
C LYS A 390 -7.65 0.45 25.23
N ARG A 391 -7.34 -0.60 24.46
CA ARG A 391 -6.00 -0.87 23.92
C ARG A 391 -5.87 -0.47 22.46
N VAL A 392 -6.95 -0.06 21.80
CA VAL A 392 -7.00 0.33 20.40
C VAL A 392 -7.23 1.83 20.33
N SER A 393 -6.49 2.53 19.50
CA SER A 393 -6.59 3.97 19.30
C SER A 393 -7.15 4.29 17.93
N TYR A 394 -7.74 5.48 17.75
CA TYR A 394 -8.20 5.94 16.44
C TYR A 394 -7.03 6.36 15.54
N ALA A 395 -6.16 7.22 16.07
CA ALA A 395 -4.91 7.55 15.42
C ALA A 395 -3.81 6.61 15.93
N GLU A 396 -3.10 5.98 15.01
CA GLU A 396 -2.10 4.94 15.29
C GLU A 396 -0.76 5.32 14.69
N PRO A 397 0.39 4.99 15.32
CA PRO A 397 1.68 5.14 14.70
C PRO A 397 1.80 4.14 13.52
N PRO A 398 2.49 4.49 12.43
CA PRO A 398 2.85 3.49 11.44
C PRO A 398 3.84 2.50 12.03
N HIS A 399 4.01 1.34 11.40
CA HIS A 399 5.08 0.41 11.74
C HIS A 399 6.14 0.37 10.64
N LEU A 400 7.41 0.41 11.04
CA LEU A 400 8.56 0.11 10.19
C LEU A 400 9.37 -0.99 10.86
N PHE A 401 9.53 -2.11 10.17
CA PHE A 401 10.29 -3.26 10.63
C PHE A 401 11.53 -3.44 9.78
N ARG A 402 12.69 -3.36 10.42
CA ARG A 402 13.96 -3.70 9.79
C ARG A 402 14.13 -5.20 9.68
N ASN A 403 14.51 -5.68 8.51
CA ASN A 403 14.89 -7.06 8.29
C ASN A 403 16.32 -7.29 8.79
N LEU A 404 16.48 -8.18 9.76
CA LEU A 404 17.77 -8.53 10.35
C LEU A 404 18.45 -9.71 9.64
N SER A 405 18.02 -10.01 8.41
CA SER A 405 18.33 -11.18 7.58
C SER A 405 17.62 -12.47 8.01
N GLY A 406 17.38 -13.34 7.02
CA GLY A 406 16.77 -14.66 7.23
C GLY A 406 15.38 -14.60 7.88
N GLY A 407 14.55 -13.66 7.47
CA GLY A 407 13.14 -13.56 7.89
C GLY A 407 12.92 -13.03 9.31
N LYS A 408 13.94 -12.48 9.96
CA LYS A 408 13.81 -11.90 11.29
C LYS A 408 13.67 -10.39 11.19
N PHE A 409 12.63 -9.86 11.78
CA PHE A 409 12.32 -8.44 11.77
C PHE A 409 12.47 -7.82 13.17
N SER A 410 12.82 -6.53 13.21
CA SER A 410 12.79 -5.72 14.44
C SER A 410 12.10 -4.41 14.17
N GLU A 411 11.17 -4.03 15.05
CA GLU A 411 10.48 -2.75 14.94
C GLU A 411 11.43 -1.58 15.23
N VAL A 412 11.53 -0.64 14.30
CA VAL A 412 12.43 0.52 14.37
C VAL A 412 11.72 1.86 14.29
N THR A 413 10.39 1.88 14.22
CA THR A 413 9.54 3.09 14.04
C THR A 413 9.94 4.25 14.94
N ALA A 414 10.13 3.98 16.24
CA ALA A 414 10.47 5.02 17.22
C ALA A 414 11.83 5.70 16.95
N GLN A 415 12.71 5.06 16.19
CA GLN A 415 14.06 5.54 15.86
C GLN A 415 14.04 6.45 14.61
N MET A 416 12.97 6.41 13.82
CA MET A 416 12.86 7.06 12.50
C MET A 416 12.48 8.54 12.55
N GLY A 417 12.30 9.10 13.73
CA GLY A 417 11.96 10.50 13.91
C GLY A 417 10.58 10.72 14.53
N LYS A 418 10.44 11.83 15.24
CA LYS A 418 9.24 12.13 16.02
C LYS A 418 7.98 12.29 15.16
N THR A 419 8.07 12.97 14.00
CA THR A 419 6.93 13.18 13.11
C THR A 419 6.54 11.89 12.41
N PHE A 420 7.54 11.08 12.03
CA PHE A 420 7.32 9.76 11.43
C PHE A 420 6.54 8.85 12.37
N SER A 421 7.01 8.67 13.60
CA SER A 421 6.40 7.80 14.61
C SER A 421 5.14 8.36 15.29
N ALA A 422 4.74 9.61 14.97
CA ALA A 422 3.54 10.20 15.55
C ALA A 422 2.28 9.48 15.05
N PRO A 423 1.27 9.24 15.92
CA PRO A 423 0.01 8.63 15.53
C PRO A 423 -0.72 9.41 14.43
N LYS A 424 -1.28 8.72 13.47
CA LYS A 424 -2.05 9.23 12.32
C LYS A 424 -3.25 8.33 12.05
N VAL A 425 -4.19 8.79 11.26
CA VAL A 425 -5.25 7.93 10.73
C VAL A 425 -4.87 7.59 9.28
N ALA A 426 -3.78 6.81 9.16
CA ALA A 426 -3.21 6.52 7.86
C ALA A 426 -4.07 5.54 7.04
N ARG A 427 -3.90 5.58 5.70
CA ARG A 427 -4.60 4.70 4.76
C ARG A 427 -3.66 4.12 3.73
N SER A 428 -3.16 4.90 2.81
CA SER A 428 -2.26 4.44 1.78
C SER A 428 -0.85 4.97 2.00
N ALA A 429 0.11 4.21 1.50
CA ALA A 429 1.49 4.67 1.42
C ALA A 429 2.12 4.15 0.13
N ALA A 430 3.14 4.86 -0.33
CA ALA A 430 4.00 4.47 -1.45
C ALA A 430 5.44 4.86 -1.11
N TYR A 431 6.40 4.19 -1.74
CA TYR A 431 7.81 4.56 -1.63
C TYR A 431 8.39 4.91 -3.00
N GLY A 432 9.38 5.80 -3.00
CA GLY A 432 10.09 6.26 -4.19
C GLY A 432 11.27 7.12 -3.78
N ASN A 433 12.18 7.40 -4.70
CA ASN A 433 13.39 8.18 -4.44
C ASN A 433 13.24 9.54 -5.13
N ILE A 434 12.72 10.55 -4.41
CA ILE A 434 12.31 11.85 -4.99
C ILE A 434 13.46 12.75 -5.40
N ASP A 435 14.64 12.57 -4.82
CA ASP A 435 15.83 13.40 -5.07
C ASP A 435 16.98 12.61 -5.72
N ASN A 436 16.73 11.36 -6.08
CA ASN A 436 17.67 10.45 -6.73
C ASN A 436 18.96 10.21 -5.91
N ASP A 437 18.90 10.32 -4.59
CA ASP A 437 20.05 10.07 -3.69
C ASP A 437 20.30 8.57 -3.43
N GLY A 438 19.36 7.72 -3.84
CA GLY A 438 19.44 6.27 -3.74
C GLY A 438 18.71 5.67 -2.55
N PHE A 439 18.18 6.47 -1.64
CA PHE A 439 17.37 6.00 -0.52
C PHE A 439 15.88 6.22 -0.80
N PRO A 440 15.03 5.21 -0.56
CA PRO A 440 13.60 5.37 -0.79
C PRO A 440 12.93 6.26 0.26
N ASP A 441 12.16 7.23 -0.22
CA ASP A 441 11.29 8.10 0.57
C ASP A 441 9.90 7.50 0.71
N ILE A 442 9.11 7.95 1.68
CA ILE A 442 7.75 7.46 1.93
C ILE A 442 6.74 8.59 1.76
N LEU A 443 5.75 8.33 0.91
CA LEU A 443 4.53 9.12 0.80
C LEU A 443 3.42 8.42 1.57
N LEU A 444 2.76 9.13 2.50
CA LEU A 444 1.71 8.59 3.36
C LEU A 444 0.47 9.47 3.28
N THR A 445 -0.70 8.87 3.15
CA THR A 445 -1.98 9.58 3.17
C THR A 445 -2.79 9.27 4.42
N THR A 446 -3.66 10.20 4.82
CA THR A 446 -4.52 10.04 6.00
C THR A 446 -5.98 10.28 5.68
N ASN A 447 -6.88 9.59 6.37
CA ASN A 447 -8.32 9.73 6.19
C ASN A 447 -8.83 11.06 6.79
N GLY A 448 -9.46 11.88 5.96
CA GLY A 448 -9.96 13.20 6.36
C GLY A 448 -8.86 14.18 6.79
N GLY A 449 -7.58 13.89 6.46
CA GLY A 449 -6.41 14.64 6.91
C GLY A 449 -5.40 14.94 5.80
N PRO A 450 -4.21 15.44 6.16
CA PRO A 450 -3.15 15.76 5.21
C PRO A 450 -2.48 14.50 4.65
N ALA A 451 -1.72 14.67 3.56
CA ALA A 451 -0.67 13.75 3.17
C ALA A 451 0.65 14.13 3.88
N TYR A 452 1.57 13.18 3.95
CA TYR A 452 2.92 13.36 4.47
C TYR A 452 3.94 12.85 3.45
N LEU A 453 4.97 13.64 3.20
CA LEU A 453 6.15 13.23 2.45
C LEU A 453 7.33 13.15 3.42
N PHE A 454 7.77 11.92 3.68
CA PHE A 454 8.88 11.61 4.55
C PHE A 454 10.12 11.34 3.71
N ARG A 455 11.07 12.27 3.69
CA ARG A 455 12.36 12.05 3.05
C ARG A 455 13.25 11.20 3.94
N ASN A 456 13.86 10.19 3.35
CA ASN A 456 14.89 9.38 3.98
C ASN A 456 16.22 10.17 3.98
N GLU A 457 16.76 10.48 5.15
CA GLU A 457 18.02 11.25 5.25
C GLU A 457 19.27 10.39 4.99
N GLY A 458 19.06 9.17 4.49
CA GLY A 458 20.14 8.29 4.07
C GLY A 458 20.92 7.64 5.20
N GLY A 459 21.91 6.87 4.79
CA GLY A 459 22.82 6.12 5.68
C GLY A 459 24.21 6.00 5.06
N THR A 460 24.93 4.94 5.41
CA THR A 460 26.27 4.65 4.87
C THR A 460 26.25 3.69 3.69
N ASN A 461 25.15 2.99 3.47
CA ASN A 461 24.97 2.08 2.35
C ASN A 461 24.70 2.85 1.05
N GLN A 462 24.85 2.20 -0.09
CA GLN A 462 24.65 2.81 -1.40
C GLN A 462 23.77 1.89 -2.25
N SER A 463 22.90 2.50 -3.06
CA SER A 463 22.10 1.80 -4.06
C SER A 463 22.65 2.01 -5.47
N VAL A 464 22.23 1.15 -6.40
CA VAL A 464 22.52 1.28 -7.83
C VAL A 464 21.19 1.38 -8.56
N ARG A 465 20.96 2.49 -9.24
CA ARG A 465 19.80 2.66 -10.12
C ARG A 465 20.11 2.01 -11.48
N MET A 466 19.33 1.03 -11.88
CA MET A 466 19.31 0.51 -13.27
C MET A 466 18.17 1.23 -14.02
N LYS A 467 18.52 1.81 -15.19
CA LYS A 467 17.53 2.35 -16.13
C LYS A 467 17.14 1.28 -17.12
#